data_9263591abe4a0a5c29a26f6da60fa3d0
#
_entry.id   9263591abe4a0a5c29a26f6da60fa3d0
#
_cell.length_a   1.000
_cell.length_b   1.000
_cell.length_c   1.000
_cell.angle_alpha   90.00
_cell.angle_beta   90.00
_cell.angle_gamma   90.00
#
_symmetry.space_group_name_H-M   'P 1'
#
loop_
_entity.id
_entity.type
_entity.pdbx_description
1 polymer ?
#
loop_
_entity_poly.entity_id
_entity_poly.type
_entity_poly.pdbx_seq_one_letter_code
_entity_poly.pdbx_strand_id
1 'polypeptide(L)'
;MPDVDIIQRNGKDGKVMMDVKLCLEETGKRIMERRKKLGLTQEQLAEKSEVTTQCVSYAEAGKRGMRPENLMKIAAALGVSTDYLLTGDIIDKDKLLLSEKLDKLTPAEVRLVEGIIDECIALYHRDV
;
A
#
# COMPACT_ATOMS: atom_id res chain seq x y z
N MET A 1 -10.19 -3.36 7.32
CA MET A 1 -9.40 -4.51 7.75
C MET A 1 -8.16 -4.65 6.89
N PRO A 2 -7.04 -4.82 7.50
CA PRO A 2 -5.84 -4.99 6.70
C PRO A 2 -5.95 -6.22 5.82
N ASP A 3 -5.14 -6.22 4.81
CA ASP A 3 -5.05 -7.36 3.94
C ASP A 3 -4.66 -8.61 4.73
N VAL A 4 -5.02 -9.74 4.16
CA VAL A 4 -4.64 -11.00 4.74
C VAL A 4 -3.15 -11.09 4.99
N ASP A 5 -2.79 -11.93 5.93
CA ASP A 5 -1.41 -12.15 6.29
C ASP A 5 -0.64 -12.78 5.14
N ILE A 6 -0.07 -11.93 4.30
CA ILE A 6 0.79 -12.35 3.19
C ILE A 6 2.07 -12.97 3.74
N ILE A 7 2.54 -12.43 4.86
CA ILE A 7 3.74 -12.90 5.54
C ILE A 7 3.31 -13.63 6.81
N GLN A 8 3.67 -14.90 6.90
CA GLN A 8 3.38 -15.72 8.07
C GLN A 8 4.68 -16.10 8.77
N ARG A 9 4.64 -16.15 10.09
CA ARG A 9 5.79 -16.56 10.88
C ARG A 9 5.64 -18.00 11.33
N ASN A 10 6.71 -18.78 11.15
CA ASN A 10 6.79 -20.11 11.70
C ASN A 10 7.02 -19.99 13.21
N GLY A 11 6.11 -20.55 14.00
CA GLY A 11 6.10 -20.37 15.46
C GLY A 11 7.29 -20.97 16.20
N LYS A 12 7.99 -21.93 15.61
CA LYS A 12 9.09 -22.64 16.32
C LYS A 12 10.48 -22.04 16.08
N ASP A 13 10.77 -21.60 14.88
CA ASP A 13 12.10 -21.13 14.51
C ASP A 13 12.15 -19.66 14.10
N GLY A 14 11.04 -18.95 14.21
CA GLY A 14 10.96 -17.53 13.89
C GLY A 14 11.12 -17.19 12.41
N LYS A 15 11.14 -18.18 11.56
CA LYS A 15 11.24 -17.93 10.11
C LYS A 15 9.99 -17.25 9.60
N VAL A 16 10.18 -16.30 8.68
CA VAL A 16 9.08 -15.63 8.00
C VAL A 16 8.81 -16.36 6.69
N MET A 17 7.56 -16.79 6.51
CA MET A 17 7.12 -17.43 5.27
C MET A 17 6.21 -16.48 4.52
N MET A 18 6.41 -16.36 3.21
CA MET A 18 5.58 -15.56 2.34
C MET A 18 4.77 -16.47 1.43
N ASP A 19 3.46 -16.27 1.39
CA ASP A 19 2.59 -16.93 0.43
C ASP A 19 2.65 -16.14 -0.88
N VAL A 20 3.45 -16.63 -1.82
CA VAL A 20 3.69 -15.96 -3.11
C VAL A 20 2.41 -15.86 -3.92
N LYS A 21 1.60 -16.92 -3.93
CA LYS A 21 0.33 -16.92 -4.66
C LYS A 21 -0.62 -15.85 -4.12
N LEU A 22 -0.77 -15.77 -2.82
CA LEU A 22 -1.62 -14.77 -2.16
C LEU A 22 -1.08 -13.35 -2.45
N CYS A 23 0.22 -13.17 -2.39
CA CYS A 23 0.86 -11.89 -2.70
C CYS A 23 0.52 -11.43 -4.12
N LEU A 24 0.63 -12.31 -5.11
CA LEU A 24 0.31 -12.00 -6.50
C LEU A 24 -1.17 -11.66 -6.68
N GLU A 25 -2.05 -12.42 -6.05
CA GLU A 25 -3.50 -12.19 -6.12
C GLU A 25 -3.89 -10.85 -5.51
N GLU A 26 -3.36 -10.54 -4.33
CA GLU A 26 -3.66 -9.28 -3.64
C GLU A 26 -3.10 -8.08 -4.39
N THR A 27 -1.90 -8.18 -4.92
CA THR A 27 -1.30 -7.13 -5.75
C THR A 27 -2.14 -6.87 -6.99
N GLY A 28 -2.54 -7.93 -7.68
CA GLY A 28 -3.37 -7.84 -8.88
C GLY A 28 -4.73 -7.20 -8.59
N LYS A 29 -5.33 -7.55 -7.47
CA LYS A 29 -6.60 -6.99 -7.02
C LYS A 29 -6.49 -5.48 -6.78
N ARG A 30 -5.42 -5.03 -6.13
CA ARG A 30 -5.18 -3.60 -5.88
C ARG A 30 -5.00 -2.83 -7.18
N ILE A 31 -4.28 -3.40 -8.13
CA ILE A 31 -4.11 -2.81 -9.47
C ILE A 31 -5.48 -2.65 -10.14
N MET A 32 -6.29 -3.70 -10.16
CA MET A 32 -7.61 -3.67 -10.78
C MET A 32 -8.54 -2.67 -10.11
N GLU A 33 -8.60 -2.67 -8.79
CA GLU A 33 -9.46 -1.76 -8.04
C GLU A 33 -9.09 -0.30 -8.30
N ARG A 34 -7.79 0.02 -8.26
CA ARG A 34 -7.32 1.38 -8.51
C ARG A 34 -7.58 1.80 -9.94
N ARG A 35 -7.34 0.90 -10.91
CA ARG A 35 -7.63 1.15 -12.32
C ARG A 35 -9.10 1.51 -12.53
N LYS A 36 -9.99 0.71 -11.97
CA LYS A 36 -11.45 0.95 -12.07
C LYS A 36 -11.86 2.25 -11.41
N LYS A 37 -11.27 2.57 -10.28
CA LYS A 37 -11.53 3.83 -9.57
C LYS A 37 -11.13 5.04 -10.40
N LEU A 38 -10.09 4.92 -11.21
CA LEU A 38 -9.66 5.96 -12.14
C LEU A 38 -10.42 5.96 -13.46
N GLY A 39 -11.33 5.01 -13.65
CA GLY A 39 -12.14 4.91 -14.87
C GLY A 39 -11.36 4.40 -16.08
N LEU A 40 -10.26 3.69 -15.86
CA LEU A 40 -9.41 3.19 -16.94
C LEU A 40 -9.76 1.76 -17.34
N THR A 41 -9.67 1.47 -18.63
CA THR A 41 -9.66 0.08 -19.11
C THR A 41 -8.26 -0.50 -18.95
N GLN A 42 -8.12 -1.83 -19.09
CA GLN A 42 -6.82 -2.46 -19.08
C GLN A 42 -5.91 -1.92 -20.20
N GLU A 43 -6.50 -1.69 -21.37
CA GLU A 43 -5.77 -1.13 -22.50
C GLU A 43 -5.27 0.29 -22.22
N GLN A 44 -6.11 1.11 -21.61
CA GLN A 44 -5.74 2.48 -21.24
C GLN A 44 -4.65 2.50 -20.18
N LEU A 45 -4.73 1.62 -19.20
CA LEU A 45 -3.67 1.51 -18.19
C LEU A 45 -2.36 1.05 -18.83
N ALA A 46 -2.43 0.06 -19.73
CA ALA A 46 -1.26 -0.44 -20.44
C ALA A 46 -0.58 0.67 -21.22
N GLU A 47 -1.35 1.46 -21.97
CA GLU A 47 -0.83 2.59 -22.73
C GLU A 47 -0.19 3.64 -21.81
N LYS A 48 -0.88 4.00 -20.75
CA LYS A 48 -0.42 5.01 -19.80
C LYS A 48 0.87 4.58 -19.07
N SER A 49 1.01 3.30 -18.80
CA SER A 49 2.15 2.74 -18.08
C SER A 49 3.26 2.22 -19.02
N GLU A 50 3.04 2.32 -20.34
CA GLU A 50 4.00 1.84 -21.35
C GLU A 50 4.35 0.35 -21.20
N VAL A 51 3.34 -0.45 -20.91
CA VAL A 51 3.42 -1.92 -20.88
C VAL A 51 2.38 -2.49 -21.82
N THR A 52 2.43 -3.79 -22.06
CA THR A 52 1.42 -4.44 -22.90
C THR A 52 0.12 -4.65 -22.14
N THR A 53 -0.99 -4.71 -22.87
CA THR A 53 -2.29 -5.04 -22.26
C THR A 53 -2.25 -6.41 -21.59
N GLN A 54 -1.53 -7.35 -22.18
CA GLN A 54 -1.35 -8.67 -21.61
C GLN A 54 -0.63 -8.63 -20.26
N CYS A 55 0.36 -7.74 -20.13
CA CYS A 55 1.05 -7.53 -18.87
C CYS A 55 0.07 -7.08 -17.78
N VAL A 56 -0.80 -6.12 -18.08
CA VAL A 56 -1.83 -5.66 -17.13
C VAL A 56 -2.80 -6.79 -16.80
N SER A 57 -3.26 -7.50 -17.81
CA SER A 57 -4.21 -8.61 -17.62
C SER A 57 -3.64 -9.69 -16.70
N TYR A 58 -2.41 -10.11 -16.93
CA TYR A 58 -1.76 -11.13 -16.10
C TYR A 58 -1.48 -10.63 -14.68
N ALA A 59 -1.10 -9.36 -14.54
CA ALA A 59 -0.87 -8.76 -13.25
C ALA A 59 -2.15 -8.72 -12.42
N GLU A 60 -3.25 -8.28 -13.00
CA GLU A 60 -4.55 -8.22 -12.32
C GLU A 60 -5.08 -9.61 -11.95
N ALA A 61 -4.81 -10.59 -12.78
CA ALA A 61 -5.23 -11.96 -12.52
C ALA A 61 -4.38 -12.66 -11.45
N GLY A 62 -3.22 -12.09 -11.11
CA GLY A 62 -2.32 -12.68 -10.11
C GLY A 62 -1.67 -13.97 -10.57
N LYS A 63 -1.58 -14.20 -11.87
CA LYS A 63 -1.05 -15.46 -12.42
C LYS A 63 0.47 -15.50 -12.52
N ARG A 64 1.09 -14.32 -12.62
CA ARG A 64 2.54 -14.19 -12.79
C ARG A 64 3.06 -13.01 -12.00
N GLY A 65 4.26 -13.13 -11.49
CA GLY A 65 4.99 -12.00 -10.94
C GLY A 65 5.35 -11.02 -12.06
N MET A 66 5.37 -9.74 -11.71
CA MET A 66 5.81 -8.69 -12.61
C MET A 66 7.29 -8.40 -12.40
N ARG A 67 7.95 -7.98 -13.46
CA ARG A 67 9.28 -7.41 -13.34
C ARG A 67 9.18 -6.09 -12.55
N PRO A 68 10.18 -5.76 -11.73
CA PRO A 68 10.16 -4.54 -10.94
C PRO A 68 9.90 -3.29 -11.78
N GLU A 69 10.50 -3.18 -12.97
CA GLU A 69 10.31 -2.02 -13.83
C GLU A 69 8.86 -1.88 -14.31
N ASN A 70 8.17 -2.99 -14.57
CA ASN A 70 6.77 -2.95 -14.98
C ASN A 70 5.87 -2.56 -13.80
N LEU A 71 6.17 -3.06 -12.62
CA LEU A 71 5.45 -2.68 -11.40
C LEU A 71 5.58 -1.19 -11.13
N MET A 72 6.78 -0.63 -11.27
CA MET A 72 7.02 0.80 -11.09
C MET A 72 6.23 1.64 -12.09
N LYS A 73 6.20 1.22 -13.34
CA LYS A 73 5.46 1.91 -14.40
C LYS A 73 3.95 1.91 -14.13
N ILE A 74 3.41 0.76 -13.74
CA ILE A 74 1.98 0.62 -13.42
C ILE A 74 1.64 1.45 -12.19
N ALA A 75 2.45 1.40 -11.14
CA ALA A 75 2.23 2.19 -9.93
C ALA A 75 2.21 3.68 -10.23
N ALA A 76 3.17 4.16 -11.03
CA ALA A 76 3.24 5.56 -11.44
C ALA A 76 1.99 5.97 -12.22
N ALA A 77 1.53 5.14 -13.16
CA ALA A 77 0.33 5.40 -13.95
C ALA A 77 -0.93 5.44 -13.09
N LEU A 78 -0.98 4.64 -12.03
CA LEU A 78 -2.11 4.59 -11.11
C LEU A 78 -2.04 5.68 -10.03
N GLY A 79 -0.92 6.38 -9.90
CA GLY A 79 -0.73 7.40 -8.87
C GLY A 79 -0.63 6.82 -7.47
N VAL A 80 -0.07 5.63 -7.33
CA VAL A 80 0.15 4.96 -6.04
C VAL A 80 1.60 4.51 -5.92
N SER A 81 2.03 4.17 -4.71
CA SER A 81 3.37 3.63 -4.50
C SER A 81 3.41 2.15 -4.85
N THR A 82 4.61 1.64 -5.16
CA THR A 82 4.81 0.21 -5.33
C THR A 82 4.54 -0.54 -4.03
N ASP A 83 4.89 0.07 -2.89
CA ASP A 83 4.62 -0.51 -1.56
C ASP A 83 3.12 -0.73 -1.36
N TYR A 84 2.29 0.23 -1.74
CA TYR A 84 0.85 0.07 -1.66
C TYR A 84 0.38 -1.13 -2.48
N LEU A 85 0.85 -1.25 -3.72
CA LEU A 85 0.45 -2.37 -4.58
C LEU A 85 0.87 -3.71 -4.00
N LEU A 86 2.04 -3.79 -3.39
CA LEU A 86 2.60 -5.03 -2.86
C LEU A 86 2.07 -5.40 -1.48
N THR A 87 1.85 -4.44 -0.61
CA THR A 87 1.53 -4.68 0.80
C THR A 87 0.16 -4.16 1.22
N GLY A 88 -0.41 -3.23 0.47
CA GLY A 88 -1.64 -2.55 0.86
C GLY A 88 -1.42 -1.35 1.79
N ASP A 89 -0.17 -1.07 2.17
CA ASP A 89 0.13 0.05 3.05
C ASP A 89 0.00 1.37 2.30
N ILE A 90 -0.77 2.27 2.89
CA ILE A 90 -1.01 3.60 2.31
C ILE A 90 -0.03 4.57 2.95
N ILE A 91 0.78 5.21 2.10
CA ILE A 91 1.60 6.34 2.53
C ILE A 91 0.75 7.59 2.37
N ASP A 92 0.21 8.06 3.48
CA ASP A 92 -0.56 9.28 3.52
C ASP A 92 0.40 10.47 3.56
N LYS A 93 0.30 11.37 2.58
CA LYS A 93 1.14 12.57 2.52
C LYS A 93 1.00 13.43 3.76
N ASP A 94 -0.22 13.52 4.29
CA ASP A 94 -0.48 14.33 5.49
C ASP A 94 0.21 13.73 6.71
N LYS A 95 0.19 12.41 6.84
CA LYS A 95 0.92 11.71 7.91
C LYS A 95 2.42 11.85 7.75
N LEU A 96 2.92 11.81 6.53
CA LEU A 96 4.36 11.99 6.27
C LEU A 96 4.80 13.40 6.64
N LEU A 97 4.02 14.42 6.26
CA LEU A 97 4.30 15.80 6.62
C LEU A 97 4.28 16.01 8.14
N LEU A 98 3.32 15.37 8.83
CA LEU A 98 3.26 15.42 10.29
C LEU A 98 4.50 14.78 10.90
N SER A 99 4.94 13.65 10.40
CA SER A 99 6.14 12.96 10.86
C SER A 99 7.37 13.86 10.70
N GLU A 100 7.51 14.53 9.56
CA GLU A 100 8.62 15.47 9.32
C GLU A 100 8.61 16.63 10.31
N LYS A 101 7.42 17.13 10.65
CA LYS A 101 7.28 18.20 11.65
C LYS A 101 7.66 17.69 13.05
N LEU A 102 7.26 16.48 13.40
CA LEU A 102 7.61 15.87 14.68
C LEU A 102 9.12 15.70 14.82
N ASP A 103 9.82 15.40 13.75
CA ASP A 103 11.28 15.26 13.75
C ASP A 103 12.01 16.54 14.13
N LYS A 104 11.35 17.70 14.01
CA LYS A 104 11.91 19.01 14.38
C LYS A 104 11.76 19.34 15.87
N LEU A 105 11.04 18.51 16.60
CA LEU A 105 10.73 18.72 18.00
C LEU A 105 11.69 17.96 18.91
N THR A 106 11.91 18.49 20.11
CA THR A 106 12.63 17.76 21.15
C THR A 106 11.76 16.62 21.68
N PRO A 107 12.37 15.60 22.34
CA PRO A 107 11.58 14.52 22.95
C PRO A 107 10.52 15.03 23.94
N ALA A 108 10.80 16.08 24.67
CA ALA A 108 9.84 16.67 25.60
C ALA A 108 8.65 17.28 24.86
N GLU A 109 8.92 17.98 23.76
CA GLU A 109 7.88 18.58 22.92
C GLU A 109 7.02 17.53 22.23
N VAL A 110 7.63 16.41 21.77
CA VAL A 110 6.90 15.29 21.19
C VAL A 110 5.90 14.73 22.21
N ARG A 111 6.30 14.60 23.48
CA ARG A 111 5.41 14.12 24.54
C ARG A 111 4.22 15.04 24.77
N LEU A 112 4.42 16.35 24.65
CA LEU A 112 3.31 17.31 24.74
C LEU A 112 2.32 17.13 23.58
N VAL A 113 2.83 16.95 22.37
CA VAL A 113 2.01 16.70 21.18
C VAL A 113 1.25 15.38 21.33
N GLU A 114 1.91 14.34 21.84
CA GLU A 114 1.28 13.04 22.11
C GLU A 114 0.10 13.19 23.05
N GLY A 115 0.23 14.02 24.10
CA GLY A 115 -0.87 14.34 25.01
C GLY A 115 -2.05 15.00 24.29
N ILE A 116 -1.79 15.90 23.36
CA ILE A 116 -2.83 16.54 22.55
C ILE A 116 -3.53 15.51 21.68
N ILE A 117 -2.79 14.60 21.08
CA ILE A 117 -3.36 13.51 20.26
C ILE A 117 -4.27 12.64 21.12
N ASP A 118 -3.84 12.27 22.32
CA ASP A 118 -4.63 11.47 23.25
C ASP A 118 -5.94 12.15 23.62
N GLU A 119 -5.90 13.47 23.85
CA GLU A 119 -7.10 14.26 24.11
C GLU A 119 -8.04 14.25 22.91
N CYS A 120 -7.51 14.38 21.71
CA CYS A 120 -8.33 14.32 20.50
C CYS A 120 -9.00 12.95 20.34
N ILE A 121 -8.27 11.88 20.61
CA ILE A 121 -8.81 10.52 20.55
C ILE A 121 -9.93 10.36 21.56
N ALA A 122 -9.71 10.78 22.81
CA ALA A 122 -10.70 10.69 23.87
C ALA A 122 -11.97 11.48 23.53
N LEU A 123 -11.81 12.66 22.92
CA LEU A 123 -12.92 13.55 22.60
C LEU A 123 -13.78 13.04 21.44
N TYR A 124 -13.13 12.51 20.39
CA TYR A 124 -13.83 12.13 19.16
C TYR A 124 -14.15 10.63 19.03
N HIS A 125 -13.59 9.80 19.88
CA HIS A 125 -13.75 8.34 19.81
C HIS A 125 -14.34 7.70 21.08
N ARG A 126 -14.79 8.50 22.02
CA ARG A 126 -15.29 7.99 23.31
C ARG A 126 -16.57 7.15 23.21
N ASP A 127 -17.28 7.25 22.10
CA ASP A 127 -18.51 6.48 21.87
C ASP A 127 -18.28 5.18 21.11
N VAL A 128 -17.03 4.83 20.86
CA VAL A 128 -16.69 3.63 20.11
C VAL A 128 -16.52 2.43 21.03
#